data_7e9a7ae115cc985aa1ea06d4cea25381
#
_entry.id   7e9a7ae115cc985aa1ea06d4cea25381
#
_cell.length_a   1.000
_cell.length_b   1.000
_cell.length_c   1.000
_cell.angle_alpha   90.00
_cell.angle_beta   90.00
_cell.angle_gamma   90.00
#
_symmetry.space_group_name_H-M   'P 1'
#
loop_
_entity.id
_entity.type
_entity.pdbx_description
1 polymer ?
#
loop_
_entity_poly.entity_id
_entity_poly.type
_entity_poly.pdbx_seq_one_letter_code
_entity_poly.pdbx_strand_id
1 'polypeptide(L)'
;VLILGNADSPMNYPANTFHFRQDSNFLYLFGLDYQNLAGVLDIDENKDYIFGNDVDLDDIIWMGPQESIKDKASKVGIENTSQFGKLNEFLISAIQKGRKIHFLPPYRAENSMLLGNLLGIRPAKVMNYVSAELIQAIVKLRSVKEAVEIVEIERACDIGYEMHTTAMKLASAGRYEREIAGIGLLLTLGLSLI
;
A
#
# COMPACT_ATOMS: atom_id res chain seq x y z
N VAL A 1 2.18 -16.11 3.18
CA VAL A 1 2.66 -14.99 2.37
C VAL A 1 2.58 -13.73 3.20
N LEU A 2 3.66 -12.94 3.26
CA LEU A 2 3.72 -11.65 3.93
C LEU A 2 3.80 -10.53 2.88
N ILE A 3 2.88 -9.57 2.95
CA ILE A 3 2.88 -8.36 2.12
C ILE A 3 2.89 -7.15 3.06
N LEU A 4 3.91 -6.33 2.96
CA LEU A 4 3.99 -5.09 3.74
C LEU A 4 3.30 -3.95 2.99
N GLY A 5 2.49 -3.20 3.71
CA GLY A 5 2.03 -1.90 3.27
C GLY A 5 3.13 -0.83 3.41
N ASN A 6 2.85 0.35 2.92
CA ASN A 6 3.75 1.49 3.06
C ASN A 6 3.51 2.24 4.37
N ALA A 7 4.55 2.91 4.84
CA ALA A 7 4.49 3.94 5.86
C ALA A 7 4.45 5.32 5.21
N ASP A 8 4.08 6.34 5.96
CA ASP A 8 4.26 7.74 5.55
C ASP A 8 5.73 8.05 5.31
N SER A 9 5.97 8.93 4.36
CA SER A 9 7.32 9.35 3.98
C SER A 9 7.51 10.84 4.33
N PRO A 10 8.34 11.19 5.32
CA PRO A 10 8.56 12.58 5.68
C PRO A 10 9.33 13.33 4.57
N MET A 11 8.96 14.59 4.32
CA MET A 11 9.69 15.48 3.40
C MET A 11 10.93 16.07 4.07
N ASN A 12 10.72 16.79 5.16
CA ASN A 12 11.78 17.51 5.87
C ASN A 12 11.67 17.39 7.39
N TYR A 13 10.53 16.89 7.89
CA TYR A 13 10.23 16.77 9.30
C TYR A 13 9.11 15.72 9.49
N PRO A 14 9.06 14.96 10.60
CA PRO A 14 8.20 13.77 10.73
C PRO A 14 6.72 13.98 10.42
N ALA A 15 6.13 15.11 10.82
CA ALA A 15 4.72 15.39 10.57
C ALA A 15 4.43 16.07 9.22
N ASN A 16 5.47 16.47 8.47
CA ASN A 16 5.31 17.01 7.11
C ASN A 16 5.63 15.92 6.10
N THR A 17 4.63 15.13 5.74
CA THR A 17 4.78 13.96 4.86
C THR A 17 4.42 14.29 3.41
N PHE A 18 4.99 13.51 2.50
CA PHE A 18 4.44 13.40 1.15
C PHE A 18 3.02 12.84 1.20
N HIS A 19 2.24 13.09 0.14
CA HIS A 19 0.96 12.44 -0.01
C HIS A 19 1.14 10.91 0.08
N PHE A 20 0.37 10.26 0.97
CA PHE A 20 0.46 8.83 1.18
C PHE A 20 0.10 8.07 -0.10
N ARG A 21 0.84 7.02 -0.37
CA ARG A 21 0.53 6.05 -1.42
C ARG A 21 0.85 4.66 -0.94
N GLN A 22 -0.17 3.82 -0.96
CA GLN A 22 -0.05 2.42 -0.57
C GLN A 22 0.80 1.63 -1.56
N ASP A 23 1.44 0.55 -1.09
CA ASP A 23 2.04 -0.45 -1.95
C ASP A 23 0.98 -1.08 -2.87
N SER A 24 1.27 -1.14 -4.18
CA SER A 24 0.30 -1.57 -5.17
C SER A 24 -0.11 -3.05 -5.03
N ASN A 25 0.75 -3.92 -4.52
CA ASN A 25 0.40 -5.31 -4.29
C ASN A 25 -0.39 -5.48 -3.00
N PHE A 26 -0.05 -4.70 -1.97
CA PHE A 26 -0.84 -4.64 -0.75
C PHE A 26 -2.27 -4.14 -1.04
N LEU A 27 -2.39 -3.03 -1.78
CA LEU A 27 -3.69 -2.48 -2.16
C LEU A 27 -4.50 -3.49 -3.00
N TYR A 28 -3.86 -4.16 -3.96
CA TYR A 28 -4.51 -5.15 -4.82
C TYR A 28 -5.04 -6.36 -4.04
N LEU A 29 -4.26 -6.87 -3.07
CA LEU A 29 -4.62 -8.09 -2.34
C LEU A 29 -5.54 -7.84 -1.15
N PHE A 30 -5.43 -6.69 -0.50
CA PHE A 30 -6.13 -6.40 0.75
C PHE A 30 -7.12 -5.23 0.67
N GLY A 31 -7.08 -4.41 -0.39
CA GLY A 31 -8.03 -3.31 -0.59
C GLY A 31 -7.96 -2.17 0.42
N LEU A 32 -6.90 -2.10 1.24
CA LEU A 32 -6.77 -1.12 2.34
C LEU A 32 -5.73 -0.06 1.99
N ASP A 33 -6.15 1.19 1.86
CA ASP A 33 -5.30 2.35 1.56
C ASP A 33 -4.99 3.16 2.82
N TYR A 34 -4.34 2.50 3.80
CA TYR A 34 -3.91 3.09 5.07
C TYR A 34 -2.46 2.75 5.36
N GLN A 35 -1.74 3.70 5.98
CA GLN A 35 -0.34 3.52 6.34
C GLN A 35 -0.13 2.48 7.46
N ASN A 36 1.11 1.98 7.55
CA ASN A 36 1.59 1.15 8.66
C ASN A 36 0.82 -0.17 8.84
N LEU A 37 0.41 -0.79 7.73
CA LEU A 37 -0.24 -2.10 7.73
C LEU A 37 0.69 -3.20 7.22
N ALA A 38 0.46 -4.41 7.68
CA ALA A 38 1.00 -5.62 7.06
C ALA A 38 -0.13 -6.63 6.88
N GLY A 39 -0.15 -7.29 5.73
CA GLY A 39 -1.09 -8.34 5.42
C GLY A 39 -0.40 -9.71 5.38
N VAL A 40 -1.07 -10.72 5.89
CA VAL A 40 -0.61 -12.12 5.81
C VAL A 40 -1.71 -12.97 5.19
N LEU A 41 -1.36 -13.70 4.13
CA LEU A 41 -2.16 -14.78 3.59
C LEU A 41 -1.58 -16.09 4.11
N ASP A 42 -2.28 -16.73 5.05
CA ASP A 42 -1.92 -18.04 5.59
C ASP A 42 -2.55 -19.12 4.70
N ILE A 43 -1.76 -19.61 3.74
CA ILE A 43 -2.22 -20.58 2.74
C ILE A 43 -2.53 -21.95 3.40
N ASP A 44 -1.79 -22.30 4.45
CA ASP A 44 -1.98 -23.61 5.12
C ASP A 44 -3.29 -23.65 5.92
N GLU A 45 -3.67 -22.52 6.53
CA GLU A 45 -4.90 -22.40 7.32
C GLU A 45 -6.06 -21.76 6.54
N ASN A 46 -5.81 -21.32 5.30
CA ASN A 46 -6.77 -20.60 4.45
C ASN A 46 -7.40 -19.40 5.20
N LYS A 47 -6.53 -18.56 5.76
CA LYS A 47 -6.93 -17.37 6.53
C LYS A 47 -6.11 -16.16 6.13
N ASP A 48 -6.78 -15.03 6.13
CA ASP A 48 -6.17 -13.73 5.87
C ASP A 48 -6.10 -12.93 7.18
N TYR A 49 -5.00 -12.21 7.36
CA TYR A 49 -4.75 -11.39 8.55
C TYR A 49 -4.30 -10.00 8.16
N ILE A 50 -4.79 -8.99 8.87
CA ILE A 50 -4.25 -7.63 8.85
C ILE A 50 -3.62 -7.31 10.20
N PHE A 51 -2.38 -6.86 10.15
CA PHE A 51 -1.65 -6.34 11.28
C PHE A 51 -1.54 -4.82 11.15
N GLY A 52 -1.97 -4.10 12.16
CA GLY A 52 -1.94 -2.64 12.23
C GLY A 52 -2.24 -2.17 13.64
N ASN A 53 -2.08 -0.90 13.89
CA ASN A 53 -2.41 -0.31 15.18
C ASN A 53 -3.59 0.64 15.03
N ASP A 54 -4.49 0.63 16.00
CA ASP A 54 -5.47 1.70 16.14
C ASP A 54 -4.74 2.99 16.55
N VAL A 55 -5.32 4.12 16.19
CA VAL A 55 -4.79 5.43 16.58
C VAL A 55 -4.89 5.62 18.10
N ASP A 56 -3.92 6.31 18.67
CA ASP A 56 -3.95 6.65 20.10
C ASP A 56 -4.83 7.89 20.40
N LEU A 57 -4.94 8.22 21.68
CA LEU A 57 -5.76 9.36 22.11
C LEU A 57 -5.22 10.71 21.61
N ASP A 58 -3.90 10.84 21.49
CA ASP A 58 -3.27 12.07 21.02
C ASP A 58 -3.56 12.27 19.53
N ASP A 59 -3.50 11.21 18.74
CA ASP A 59 -3.89 11.24 17.33
C ASP A 59 -5.37 11.62 17.15
N ILE A 60 -6.26 11.10 18.01
CA ILE A 60 -7.70 11.44 17.98
C ILE A 60 -7.93 12.93 18.26
N ILE A 61 -7.15 13.54 19.15
CA ILE A 61 -7.24 14.99 19.45
C ILE A 61 -6.92 15.83 18.20
N TRP A 62 -5.93 15.42 17.39
CA TRP A 62 -5.49 16.15 16.20
C TRP A 62 -6.31 15.84 14.95
N MET A 63 -6.70 14.58 14.75
CA MET A 63 -7.30 14.10 13.50
C MET A 63 -8.79 13.78 13.64
N GLY A 64 -9.35 13.84 14.85
CA GLY A 64 -10.70 13.36 15.15
C GLY A 64 -10.79 11.84 15.26
N PRO A 65 -11.98 11.31 15.57
CA PRO A 65 -12.21 9.86 15.69
C PRO A 65 -11.84 9.14 14.38
N GLN A 66 -11.05 8.08 14.49
CA GLN A 66 -10.66 7.23 13.38
C GLN A 66 -11.27 5.83 13.54
N GLU A 67 -11.54 5.17 12.41
CA GLU A 67 -12.01 3.79 12.43
C GLU A 67 -10.91 2.85 12.93
N SER A 68 -11.31 1.84 13.71
CA SER A 68 -10.39 0.79 14.15
C SER A 68 -9.86 -0.04 12.98
N ILE A 69 -8.71 -0.68 13.15
CA ILE A 69 -8.18 -1.62 12.16
C ILE A 69 -9.18 -2.75 11.87
N LYS A 70 -9.91 -3.18 12.89
CA LYS A 70 -10.96 -4.20 12.75
C LYS A 70 -12.09 -3.72 11.83
N ASP A 71 -12.57 -2.49 12.01
CA ASP A 71 -13.63 -1.92 11.18
C ASP A 71 -13.16 -1.74 9.73
N LYS A 72 -11.94 -1.24 9.54
CA LYS A 72 -11.32 -1.12 8.22
C LYS A 72 -11.19 -2.47 7.50
N ALA A 73 -10.69 -3.49 8.18
CA ALA A 73 -10.49 -4.84 7.64
C ALA A 73 -11.85 -5.52 7.31
N SER A 74 -12.87 -5.32 8.14
CA SER A 74 -14.20 -5.89 7.90
C SER A 74 -14.85 -5.39 6.61
N LYS A 75 -14.57 -4.16 6.18
CA LYS A 75 -15.08 -3.58 4.92
C LYS A 75 -14.56 -4.30 3.67
N VAL A 76 -13.41 -4.95 3.78
CA VAL A 76 -12.78 -5.73 2.70
C VAL A 76 -12.89 -7.25 2.94
N GLY A 77 -13.74 -7.68 3.89
CA GLY A 77 -14.04 -9.09 4.16
C GLY A 77 -12.97 -9.82 4.98
N ILE A 78 -12.04 -9.11 5.62
CA ILE A 78 -11.00 -9.72 6.46
C ILE A 78 -11.41 -9.64 7.92
N GLU A 79 -11.58 -10.81 8.56
CA GLU A 79 -12.04 -10.92 9.94
C GLU A 79 -10.89 -10.92 10.95
N ASN A 80 -9.71 -11.41 10.56
CA ASN A 80 -8.59 -11.58 11.49
C ASN A 80 -7.70 -10.34 11.48
N THR A 81 -7.72 -9.63 12.59
CA THR A 81 -6.86 -8.45 12.79
C THR A 81 -6.06 -8.58 14.06
N SER A 82 -4.88 -7.97 14.11
CA SER A 82 -4.02 -7.93 15.28
C SER A 82 -3.17 -6.67 15.29
N GLN A 83 -2.67 -6.31 16.47
CA GLN A 83 -1.71 -5.22 16.61
C GLN A 83 -0.43 -5.52 15.81
N PHE A 84 0.15 -4.49 15.20
CA PHE A 84 1.35 -4.63 14.37
C PHE A 84 2.52 -5.30 15.11
N GLY A 85 2.69 -5.01 16.41
CA GLY A 85 3.72 -5.62 17.26
C GLY A 85 3.61 -7.15 17.37
N LYS A 86 2.44 -7.73 17.15
CA LYS A 86 2.22 -9.18 17.18
C LYS A 86 2.65 -9.92 15.90
N LEU A 87 2.94 -9.17 14.84
CA LEU A 87 3.39 -9.76 13.57
C LEU A 87 4.67 -10.59 13.74
N ASN A 88 5.62 -10.11 14.54
CA ASN A 88 6.86 -10.85 14.80
C ASN A 88 6.61 -12.22 15.45
N GLU A 89 5.80 -12.26 16.51
CA GLU A 89 5.43 -13.50 17.19
C GLU A 89 4.70 -14.47 16.24
N PHE A 90 3.81 -13.93 15.40
CA PHE A 90 3.08 -14.71 14.40
C PHE A 90 4.03 -15.37 13.38
N LEU A 91 4.98 -14.61 12.84
CA LEU A 91 5.96 -15.12 11.86
C LEU A 91 6.91 -16.12 12.49
N ILE A 92 7.40 -15.88 13.72
CA ILE A 92 8.24 -16.83 14.46
C ILE A 92 7.50 -18.16 14.67
N SER A 93 6.22 -18.11 15.09
CA SER A 93 5.39 -19.30 15.25
C SER A 93 5.23 -20.09 13.93
N ALA A 94 5.04 -19.39 12.81
CA ALA A 94 4.97 -20.02 11.50
C ALA A 94 6.29 -20.71 11.12
N ILE A 95 7.42 -20.06 11.35
CA ILE A 95 8.76 -20.61 11.08
C ILE A 95 9.02 -21.84 11.95
N GLN A 96 8.67 -21.80 13.25
CA GLN A 96 8.82 -22.94 14.16
C GLN A 96 7.98 -24.15 13.75
N LYS A 97 6.85 -23.91 13.06
CA LYS A 97 6.03 -24.98 12.44
C LYS A 97 6.62 -25.49 11.10
N GLY A 98 7.80 -25.03 10.70
CA GLY A 98 8.45 -25.40 9.43
C GLY A 98 7.87 -24.71 8.19
N ARG A 99 7.05 -23.68 8.37
CA ARG A 99 6.44 -22.94 7.26
C ARG A 99 7.44 -21.95 6.66
N LYS A 100 7.43 -21.80 5.35
CA LYS A 100 8.24 -20.81 4.63
C LYS A 100 7.50 -19.48 4.55
N ILE A 101 8.20 -18.39 4.85
CA ILE A 101 7.66 -17.04 4.69
C ILE A 101 8.02 -16.53 3.30
N HIS A 102 6.99 -16.31 2.47
CA HIS A 102 7.13 -15.73 1.14
C HIS A 102 6.84 -14.23 1.20
N PHE A 103 7.68 -13.42 0.58
CA PHE A 103 7.50 -11.97 0.45
C PHE A 103 8.02 -11.47 -0.90
N LEU A 104 7.53 -10.30 -1.31
CA LEU A 104 7.94 -9.63 -2.55
C LEU A 104 9.19 -8.77 -2.33
N PRO A 105 9.95 -8.45 -3.40
CA PRO A 105 11.10 -7.56 -3.31
C PRO A 105 10.70 -6.20 -2.73
N PRO A 106 11.26 -5.78 -1.59
CA PRO A 106 11.00 -4.44 -1.06
C PRO A 106 11.74 -3.39 -1.90
N TYR A 107 11.05 -2.35 -2.34
CA TYR A 107 11.65 -1.21 -3.04
C TYR A 107 11.92 -0.02 -2.11
N ARG A 108 11.35 0.00 -0.90
CA ARG A 108 11.58 1.01 0.13
C ARG A 108 12.58 0.50 1.15
N ALA A 109 13.51 1.37 1.57
CA ALA A 109 14.54 1.02 2.54
C ALA A 109 13.96 0.61 3.90
N GLU A 110 12.92 1.32 4.36
CA GLU A 110 12.22 1.00 5.61
C GLU A 110 11.59 -0.40 5.60
N ASN A 111 11.01 -0.83 4.46
CA ASN A 111 10.46 -2.17 4.32
C ASN A 111 11.56 -3.24 4.29
N SER A 112 12.73 -2.94 3.71
CA SER A 112 13.89 -3.82 3.79
C SER A 112 14.40 -3.99 5.21
N MET A 113 14.47 -2.90 5.98
CA MET A 113 14.85 -2.95 7.40
C MET A 113 13.82 -3.71 8.24
N LEU A 114 12.54 -3.46 8.01
CA LEU A 114 11.46 -4.14 8.70
C LEU A 114 11.47 -5.65 8.44
N LEU A 115 11.58 -6.08 7.18
CA LEU A 115 11.72 -7.49 6.81
C LEU A 115 12.97 -8.12 7.44
N GLY A 116 14.08 -7.38 7.43
CA GLY A 116 15.31 -7.82 8.09
C GLY A 116 15.10 -8.12 9.56
N ASN A 117 14.44 -7.22 10.29
CA ASN A 117 14.13 -7.37 11.71
C ASN A 117 13.14 -8.52 11.97
N LEU A 118 12.06 -8.60 11.20
CA LEU A 118 11.02 -9.62 11.36
C LEU A 118 11.51 -11.04 11.07
N LEU A 119 12.44 -11.21 10.13
CA LEU A 119 12.89 -12.51 9.65
C LEU A 119 14.32 -12.87 10.10
N GLY A 120 14.97 -12.01 10.89
CA GLY A 120 16.35 -12.23 11.33
C GLY A 120 17.37 -12.18 10.19
N ILE A 121 17.10 -11.44 9.12
CA ILE A 121 17.94 -11.33 7.93
C ILE A 121 18.63 -9.96 7.94
N ARG A 122 19.91 -9.90 7.57
CA ARG A 122 20.57 -8.60 7.36
C ARG A 122 19.84 -7.82 6.26
N PRO A 123 19.44 -6.55 6.46
CA PRO A 123 18.68 -5.77 5.46
C PRO A 123 19.30 -5.77 4.06
N ALA A 124 20.63 -5.67 3.97
CA ALA A 124 21.37 -5.73 2.70
C ALA A 124 21.25 -7.10 1.97
N LYS A 125 20.76 -8.14 2.62
CA LYS A 125 20.59 -9.48 2.05
C LYS A 125 19.13 -9.89 1.85
N VAL A 126 18.16 -9.05 2.22
CA VAL A 126 16.73 -9.35 2.10
C VAL A 126 16.36 -9.76 0.68
N MET A 127 16.93 -9.09 -0.32
CA MET A 127 16.69 -9.40 -1.74
C MET A 127 17.07 -10.83 -2.15
N ASN A 128 17.96 -11.50 -1.41
CA ASN A 128 18.36 -12.89 -1.70
C ASN A 128 17.32 -13.93 -1.25
N TYR A 129 16.33 -13.50 -0.47
CA TYR A 129 15.31 -14.37 0.12
C TYR A 129 13.90 -14.12 -0.44
N VAL A 130 13.78 -13.24 -1.44
CA VAL A 130 12.50 -13.00 -2.10
C VAL A 130 11.98 -14.26 -2.79
N SER A 131 10.67 -14.44 -2.83
CA SER A 131 10.07 -15.62 -3.42
C SER A 131 9.78 -15.40 -4.91
N ALA A 132 10.51 -16.12 -5.75
CA ALA A 132 10.25 -16.14 -7.19
C ALA A 132 8.85 -16.70 -7.51
N GLU A 133 8.41 -17.70 -6.77
CA GLU A 133 7.08 -18.31 -6.91
C GLU A 133 5.97 -17.30 -6.61
N LEU A 134 6.14 -16.48 -5.56
CA LEU A 134 5.19 -15.43 -5.23
C LEU A 134 5.17 -14.34 -6.32
N ILE A 135 6.33 -13.93 -6.83
CA ILE A 135 6.40 -12.97 -7.94
C ILE A 135 5.62 -13.50 -9.14
N GLN A 136 5.85 -14.75 -9.54
CA GLN A 136 5.14 -15.37 -10.67
C GLN A 136 3.64 -15.46 -10.43
N ALA A 137 3.21 -15.81 -9.22
CA ALA A 137 1.79 -15.87 -8.85
C ALA A 137 1.13 -14.48 -8.96
N ILE A 138 1.77 -13.43 -8.44
CA ILE A 138 1.27 -12.06 -8.54
C ILE A 138 1.23 -11.58 -9.99
N VAL A 139 2.26 -11.86 -10.79
CA VAL A 139 2.28 -11.52 -12.23
C VAL A 139 1.12 -12.21 -12.94
N LYS A 140 0.93 -13.51 -12.74
CA LYS A 140 -0.17 -14.28 -13.35
C LYS A 140 -1.54 -13.73 -12.94
N LEU A 141 -1.72 -13.39 -11.68
CA LEU A 141 -2.97 -12.84 -11.14
C LEU A 141 -3.30 -11.47 -11.73
N ARG A 142 -2.31 -10.57 -11.86
CA ARG A 142 -2.51 -9.18 -12.28
C ARG A 142 -2.35 -8.92 -13.78
N SER A 143 -1.83 -9.88 -14.54
CA SER A 143 -1.61 -9.71 -16.00
C SER A 143 -2.91 -9.73 -16.81
N VAL A 144 -3.89 -10.50 -16.37
CA VAL A 144 -5.22 -10.52 -16.98
C VAL A 144 -6.17 -9.73 -16.09
N LYS A 145 -6.82 -8.72 -16.67
CA LYS A 145 -7.71 -7.82 -15.94
C LYS A 145 -9.13 -8.35 -15.90
N GLU A 146 -9.78 -8.23 -14.77
CA GLU A 146 -11.21 -8.49 -14.64
C GLU A 146 -12.03 -7.32 -15.21
N ALA A 147 -13.29 -7.56 -15.52
CA ALA A 147 -14.16 -6.53 -16.10
C ALA A 147 -14.27 -5.27 -15.21
N VAL A 148 -14.33 -5.46 -13.89
CA VAL A 148 -14.41 -4.36 -12.94
C VAL A 148 -13.11 -3.54 -12.93
N GLU A 149 -11.95 -4.17 -13.07
CA GLU A 149 -10.65 -3.47 -13.16
C GLU A 149 -10.55 -2.65 -14.45
N ILE A 150 -11.09 -3.18 -15.57
CA ILE A 150 -11.10 -2.48 -16.86
C ILE A 150 -11.90 -1.19 -16.76
N VAL A 151 -13.08 -1.21 -16.12
CA VAL A 151 -13.91 -0.02 -15.92
C VAL A 151 -13.14 1.07 -15.15
N GLU A 152 -12.44 0.72 -14.08
CA GLU A 152 -11.66 1.69 -13.29
C GLU A 152 -10.43 2.19 -14.06
N ILE A 153 -9.79 1.33 -14.86
CA ILE A 153 -8.68 1.75 -15.74
C ILE A 153 -9.15 2.73 -16.81
N GLU A 154 -10.28 2.47 -17.44
CA GLU A 154 -10.87 3.38 -18.45
C GLU A 154 -11.21 4.73 -17.83
N ARG A 155 -11.85 4.75 -16.65
CA ARG A 155 -12.11 5.98 -15.90
C ARG A 155 -10.84 6.76 -15.58
N ALA A 156 -9.78 6.07 -15.14
CA ALA A 156 -8.49 6.71 -14.89
C ALA A 156 -7.84 7.25 -16.17
N CYS A 157 -8.03 6.57 -17.31
CA CYS A 157 -7.57 7.05 -18.62
C CYS A 157 -8.33 8.29 -19.07
N ASP A 158 -9.63 8.40 -18.83
CA ASP A 158 -10.43 9.58 -19.14
C ASP A 158 -9.94 10.81 -18.35
N ILE A 159 -9.69 10.65 -17.05
CA ILE A 159 -9.10 11.68 -16.21
C ILE A 159 -7.72 12.10 -16.75
N GLY A 160 -6.87 11.14 -17.09
CA GLY A 160 -5.56 11.38 -17.69
C GLY A 160 -5.66 12.12 -19.03
N TYR A 161 -6.62 11.77 -19.88
CA TYR A 161 -6.89 12.44 -21.15
C TYR A 161 -7.24 13.92 -20.95
N GLU A 162 -8.17 14.22 -20.06
CA GLU A 162 -8.57 15.59 -19.74
C GLU A 162 -7.40 16.41 -19.18
N MET A 163 -6.62 15.82 -18.28
CA MET A 163 -5.44 16.45 -17.71
C MET A 163 -4.40 16.80 -18.80
N HIS A 164 -4.04 15.84 -19.64
CA HIS A 164 -3.02 16.01 -20.66
C HIS A 164 -3.49 16.96 -21.77
N THR A 165 -4.70 16.83 -22.27
CA THR A 165 -5.23 17.71 -23.32
C THR A 165 -5.39 19.15 -22.83
N THR A 166 -5.75 19.35 -21.56
CA THR A 166 -5.80 20.69 -20.96
C THR A 166 -4.39 21.28 -20.84
N ALA A 167 -3.41 20.51 -20.39
CA ALA A 167 -2.02 20.98 -20.33
C ALA A 167 -1.50 21.37 -21.72
N MET A 168 -1.79 20.56 -22.75
CA MET A 168 -1.41 20.88 -24.14
C MET A 168 -2.05 22.17 -24.65
N LYS A 169 -3.33 22.43 -24.35
CA LYS A 169 -4.03 23.68 -24.73
C LYS A 169 -3.49 24.90 -24.00
N LEU A 170 -3.00 24.74 -22.76
CA LEU A 170 -2.49 25.83 -21.94
C LEU A 170 -1.02 26.13 -22.20
N ALA A 171 -0.27 25.21 -22.78
CA ALA A 171 1.16 25.36 -23.05
C ALA A 171 1.36 26.45 -24.16
N SER A 172 1.71 27.67 -23.74
CA SER A 172 1.97 28.81 -24.63
C SER A 172 3.09 29.66 -24.08
N ALA A 173 3.72 30.47 -24.94
CA ALA A 173 4.79 31.37 -24.54
C ALA A 173 4.30 32.36 -23.45
N GLY A 174 5.11 32.51 -22.41
CA GLY A 174 4.82 33.35 -21.24
C GLY A 174 4.06 32.68 -20.10
N ARG A 175 3.63 31.44 -20.25
CA ARG A 175 3.06 30.66 -19.15
C ARG A 175 4.14 30.01 -18.29
N TYR A 176 3.93 30.00 -16.98
CA TYR A 176 4.79 29.26 -16.07
C TYR A 176 4.32 27.79 -15.94
N GLU A 177 5.27 26.87 -15.87
CA GLU A 177 5.00 25.44 -15.66
C GLU A 177 4.08 25.17 -14.45
N ARG A 178 4.30 25.86 -13.34
CA ARG A 178 3.48 25.75 -12.12
C ARG A 178 2.00 26.08 -12.32
N GLU A 179 1.65 26.96 -13.27
CA GLU A 179 0.28 27.31 -13.58
C GLU A 179 -0.42 26.14 -14.28
N ILE A 180 0.27 25.51 -15.23
CA ILE A 180 -0.22 24.34 -15.95
C ILE A 180 -0.33 23.13 -15.00
N ALA A 181 0.70 22.91 -14.17
CA ALA A 181 0.71 21.85 -13.16
C ALA A 181 -0.42 22.01 -12.13
N GLY A 182 -0.68 23.25 -11.68
CA GLY A 182 -1.78 23.54 -10.75
C GLY A 182 -3.15 23.21 -11.33
N ILE A 183 -3.39 23.55 -12.60
CA ILE A 183 -4.65 23.24 -13.29
C ILE A 183 -4.78 21.71 -13.50
N GLY A 184 -3.70 21.03 -13.88
CA GLY A 184 -3.67 19.57 -14.00
C GLY A 184 -4.02 18.87 -12.68
N LEU A 185 -3.48 19.36 -11.56
CA LEU A 185 -3.80 18.84 -10.23
C LEU A 185 -5.27 19.07 -9.85
N LEU A 186 -5.83 20.24 -10.14
CA LEU A 186 -7.25 20.53 -9.89
C LEU A 186 -8.17 19.59 -10.67
N LEU A 187 -7.83 19.28 -11.93
CA LEU A 187 -8.60 18.34 -12.74
C LEU A 187 -8.57 16.92 -12.16
N THR A 188 -7.40 16.44 -11.72
CA THR A 188 -7.29 15.11 -11.11
C THR A 188 -8.05 15.02 -9.80
N LEU A 189 -8.01 16.04 -8.94
CA LEU A 189 -8.74 16.10 -7.69
C LEU A 189 -10.24 16.31 -7.91
N GLY A 190 -10.64 17.17 -8.82
CA GLY A 190 -12.04 17.49 -9.12
C GLY A 190 -12.79 16.32 -9.78
N LEU A 191 -12.15 15.57 -10.67
CA LEU A 191 -12.73 14.41 -11.33
C LEU A 191 -12.74 13.15 -10.45
N SER A 192 -11.93 13.12 -9.41
CA SER A 192 -11.95 12.03 -8.41
C SER A 192 -13.06 12.19 -7.36
N LEU A 193 -13.75 13.34 -7.33
CA LEU A 193 -14.83 13.63 -6.38
C LEU A 193 -16.24 13.42 -6.97
N ILE A 194 -16.35 12.98 -8.22
CA ILE A 194 -17.59 12.59 -8.89
C ILE A 194 -17.64 11.08 -9.05
#